data_13bacbf3cc12897c145f025c83ab4e27
#
_entry.id   13bacbf3cc12897c145f025c83ab4e27
#
_cell.length_a   1.000
_cell.length_b   1.000
_cell.length_c   1.000
_cell.angle_alpha   90.00
_cell.angle_beta   90.00
_cell.angle_gamma   90.00
#
_symmetry.space_group_name_H-M   'P 1'
#
loop_
_entity.id
_entity.type
_entity.pdbx_description
1 polymer ?
#
loop_
_entity_poly.entity_id
_entity_poly.type
_entity_poly.pdbx_seq_one_letter_code
_entity_poly.pdbx_strand_id
1 'polypeptide(L)'
;MVASVAVLSDIHGVLPALDAVLAEPTVQAAERIVLTGDIAAGPQPVQVLDRLLGLGDRVTWVRGNADRELVALARGQAEAGDIPDPIAPWAARQLGPDHVDWLARLPYPVTLAVDGFGDVMFCHATPRDDEEVVVVDSRLDRWAEVLAGLPEQTMTVVCGHTHMPFTRLAHGRQIVNPGSVGMPYGRAGAHWALLADGAVTMRRTGYDIEAACAAIGEQSDYPDVAEWTDYFLHSRASDADALGAFAPRDGRVT
;
A
#
# COMPACT_ATOMS: atom_id res chain seq x y z
N MET A 1 -11.66 15.48 14.52
CA MET A 1 -10.28 15.04 14.30
C MET A 1 -10.18 13.60 14.77
N VAL A 2 -9.35 12.80 14.13
CA VAL A 2 -9.13 11.39 14.47
C VAL A 2 -7.93 11.31 15.41
N ALA A 3 -8.07 10.64 16.57
CA ALA A 3 -7.02 10.62 17.60
C ALA A 3 -5.82 9.74 17.19
N SER A 4 -6.06 8.64 16.46
CA SER A 4 -5.00 7.75 16.01
C SER A 4 -5.35 7.05 14.70
N VAL A 5 -4.35 6.86 13.84
CA VAL A 5 -4.49 6.24 12.52
C VAL A 5 -3.43 5.15 12.36
N ALA A 6 -3.87 3.92 12.14
CA ALA A 6 -3.00 2.86 11.63
C ALA A 6 -3.00 2.93 10.09
N VAL A 7 -1.84 3.07 9.48
CA VAL A 7 -1.70 3.16 8.02
C VAL A 7 -1.12 1.85 7.49
N LEU A 8 -1.87 1.19 6.63
CA LEU A 8 -1.50 -0.03 5.92
C LEU A 8 -1.44 0.28 4.43
N SER A 9 -0.42 -0.21 3.74
CA SER A 9 -0.22 0.01 2.31
C SER A 9 0.19 -1.29 1.63
N ASP A 10 -0.11 -1.39 0.35
CA ASP A 10 0.49 -2.41 -0.51
C ASP A 10 0.30 -3.83 0.09
N ILE A 11 -0.98 -4.19 0.34
CA ILE A 11 -1.38 -5.46 0.97
C ILE A 11 -1.26 -6.62 -0.02
N HIS A 12 -1.52 -6.34 -1.32
CA HIS A 12 -1.33 -7.27 -2.42
C HIS A 12 -1.92 -8.66 -2.18
N GLY A 13 -3.16 -8.71 -1.68
CA GLY A 13 -3.85 -9.98 -1.51
C GLY A 13 -3.16 -10.97 -0.56
N VAL A 14 -2.39 -10.50 0.43
CA VAL A 14 -1.70 -11.35 1.42
C VAL A 14 -2.47 -11.35 2.74
N LEU A 15 -3.47 -12.23 2.85
CA LEU A 15 -4.34 -12.30 4.03
C LEU A 15 -3.59 -12.62 5.33
N PRO A 16 -2.62 -13.56 5.40
CA PRO A 16 -1.93 -13.84 6.65
C PRO A 16 -1.14 -12.64 7.20
N ALA A 17 -0.51 -11.84 6.32
CA ALA A 17 0.17 -10.61 6.72
C ALA A 17 -0.80 -9.56 7.23
N LEU A 18 -1.92 -9.37 6.53
CA LEU A 18 -2.99 -8.46 6.94
C LEU A 18 -3.55 -8.86 8.31
N ASP A 19 -3.89 -10.13 8.52
CA ASP A 19 -4.44 -10.62 9.78
C ASP A 19 -3.45 -10.44 10.94
N ALA A 20 -2.15 -10.66 10.70
CA ALA A 20 -1.12 -10.41 11.70
C ALA A 20 -1.09 -8.93 12.12
N VAL A 21 -1.17 -7.99 11.18
CA VAL A 21 -1.23 -6.54 11.47
C VAL A 21 -2.54 -6.19 12.18
N LEU A 22 -3.69 -6.71 11.74
CA LEU A 22 -4.98 -6.45 12.38
C LEU A 22 -5.07 -7.02 13.80
N ALA A 23 -4.26 -8.02 14.14
CA ALA A 23 -4.16 -8.58 15.49
C ALA A 23 -3.30 -7.73 16.45
N GLU A 24 -2.52 -6.79 15.94
CA GLU A 24 -1.72 -5.89 16.78
C GLU A 24 -2.60 -5.05 17.71
N PRO A 25 -2.33 -5.03 19.04
CA PRO A 25 -3.16 -4.26 19.98
C PRO A 25 -3.27 -2.78 19.62
N THR A 26 -2.21 -2.19 19.08
CA THR A 26 -2.20 -0.79 18.63
C THR A 26 -3.07 -0.55 17.41
N VAL A 27 -3.18 -1.51 16.50
CA VAL A 27 -4.10 -1.42 15.35
C VAL A 27 -5.55 -1.62 15.80
N GLN A 28 -5.78 -2.54 16.75
CA GLN A 28 -7.11 -2.74 17.33
C GLN A 28 -7.61 -1.49 18.06
N ALA A 29 -6.70 -0.79 18.77
CA ALA A 29 -6.98 0.43 19.51
C ALA A 29 -7.04 1.69 18.64
N ALA A 30 -6.51 1.65 17.40
CA ALA A 30 -6.54 2.79 16.50
C ALA A 30 -7.97 3.17 16.13
N GLU A 31 -8.28 4.46 16.19
CA GLU A 31 -9.60 4.98 15.85
C GLU A 31 -9.94 4.77 14.37
N ARG A 32 -8.92 4.86 13.51
CA ARG A 32 -9.04 4.70 12.06
C ARG A 32 -7.93 3.81 11.50
N ILE A 33 -8.27 3.02 10.50
CA ILE A 33 -7.31 2.34 9.63
C ILE A 33 -7.37 3.03 8.28
N VAL A 34 -6.24 3.48 7.75
CA VAL A 34 -6.16 4.03 6.40
C VAL A 34 -5.38 3.04 5.53
N LEU A 35 -5.98 2.69 4.39
CA LEU A 35 -5.36 1.89 3.35
C LEU A 35 -4.88 2.83 2.26
N THR A 36 -3.58 2.84 1.96
CA THR A 36 -3.02 3.72 0.93
C THR A 36 -2.86 3.04 -0.43
N GLY A 37 -3.72 2.06 -0.73
CA GLY A 37 -3.81 1.44 -2.05
C GLY A 37 -3.10 0.11 -2.19
N ASP A 38 -3.22 -0.47 -3.39
CA ASP A 38 -2.68 -1.77 -3.80
C ASP A 38 -3.11 -2.90 -2.86
N ILE A 39 -4.43 -3.07 -2.79
CA ILE A 39 -5.07 -3.88 -1.76
C ILE A 39 -5.15 -5.34 -2.18
N ALA A 40 -5.60 -5.60 -3.42
CA ALA A 40 -6.08 -6.93 -3.82
C ALA A 40 -5.27 -7.60 -4.94
N ALA A 41 -4.31 -6.93 -5.57
CA ALA A 41 -3.47 -7.52 -6.62
C ALA A 41 -2.47 -8.51 -6.02
N GLY A 42 -2.90 -9.77 -5.85
CA GLY A 42 -2.11 -10.81 -5.21
C GLY A 42 -2.89 -12.13 -5.06
N PRO A 43 -2.36 -13.10 -4.28
CA PRO A 43 -2.85 -14.49 -4.31
C PRO A 43 -4.20 -14.74 -3.60
N GLN A 44 -4.69 -13.83 -2.77
CA GLN A 44 -5.96 -13.96 -2.02
C GLN A 44 -6.80 -12.68 -2.14
N PRO A 45 -7.16 -12.22 -3.37
CA PRO A 45 -7.78 -10.91 -3.59
C PRO A 45 -9.15 -10.77 -2.90
N VAL A 46 -10.00 -11.78 -3.01
CA VAL A 46 -11.35 -11.80 -2.45
C VAL A 46 -11.29 -11.82 -0.93
N GLN A 47 -10.48 -12.70 -0.36
CA GLN A 47 -10.36 -12.88 1.08
C GLN A 47 -9.86 -11.59 1.78
N VAL A 48 -8.90 -10.89 1.16
CA VAL A 48 -8.40 -9.60 1.68
C VAL A 48 -9.48 -8.53 1.61
N LEU A 49 -10.19 -8.41 0.49
CA LEU A 49 -11.29 -7.45 0.35
C LEU A 49 -12.41 -7.72 1.37
N ASP A 50 -12.88 -8.96 1.48
CA ASP A 50 -13.94 -9.34 2.43
C ASP A 50 -13.52 -9.07 3.88
N ARG A 51 -12.26 -9.38 4.20
CA ARG A 51 -11.68 -9.11 5.53
C ARG A 51 -11.70 -7.64 5.90
N LEU A 52 -11.33 -6.77 4.95
CA LEU A 52 -11.29 -5.32 5.15
C LEU A 52 -12.69 -4.70 5.13
N LEU A 53 -13.57 -5.13 4.23
CA LEU A 53 -14.98 -4.69 4.18
C LEU A 53 -15.71 -5.03 5.50
N GLY A 54 -15.37 -6.16 6.11
CA GLY A 54 -15.90 -6.56 7.42
C GLY A 54 -15.53 -5.62 8.57
N LEU A 55 -14.54 -4.73 8.41
CA LEU A 55 -14.18 -3.72 9.41
C LEU A 55 -15.06 -2.45 9.34
N GLY A 56 -15.88 -2.33 8.30
CA GLY A 56 -16.85 -1.25 8.12
C GLY A 56 -16.23 0.15 8.13
N ASP A 57 -16.90 1.06 8.82
CA ASP A 57 -16.55 2.49 8.85
C ASP A 57 -15.19 2.80 9.52
N ARG A 58 -14.54 1.80 10.14
CA ARG A 58 -13.18 1.99 10.68
C ARG A 58 -12.13 2.16 9.58
N VAL A 59 -12.42 1.75 8.35
CA VAL A 59 -11.47 1.78 7.24
C VAL A 59 -11.73 3.00 6.35
N THR A 60 -10.68 3.76 6.11
CA THR A 60 -10.62 4.78 5.06
C THR A 60 -9.76 4.24 3.93
N TRP A 61 -10.30 4.23 2.73
CA TRP A 61 -9.71 3.64 1.56
C TRP A 61 -9.14 4.71 0.63
N VAL A 62 -7.95 4.46 0.11
CA VAL A 62 -7.35 5.24 -0.98
C VAL A 62 -7.03 4.25 -2.11
N ARG A 63 -7.31 4.63 -3.35
CA ARG A 63 -7.02 3.80 -4.53
C ARG A 63 -5.53 3.75 -4.81
N GLY A 64 -4.99 2.56 -5.11
CA GLY A 64 -3.69 2.37 -5.73
C GLY A 64 -3.77 2.13 -7.24
N ASN A 65 -2.61 2.10 -7.91
CA ASN A 65 -2.56 1.77 -9.33
C ASN A 65 -3.01 0.33 -9.60
N ALA A 66 -2.58 -0.63 -8.76
CA ALA A 66 -2.98 -2.01 -8.93
C ALA A 66 -4.50 -2.20 -8.71
N ASP A 67 -5.14 -1.46 -7.81
CA ASP A 67 -6.59 -1.48 -7.65
C ASP A 67 -7.31 -0.99 -8.92
N ARG A 68 -6.82 0.09 -9.54
CA ARG A 68 -7.34 0.62 -10.82
C ARG A 68 -7.12 -0.36 -11.97
N GLU A 69 -5.96 -1.01 -12.00
CA GLU A 69 -5.61 -2.01 -13.01
C GLU A 69 -6.48 -3.26 -12.91
N LEU A 70 -6.75 -3.76 -11.70
CA LEU A 70 -7.69 -4.87 -11.47
C LEU A 70 -9.08 -4.55 -12.03
N VAL A 71 -9.57 -3.32 -11.79
CA VAL A 71 -10.87 -2.87 -12.33
C VAL A 71 -10.85 -2.83 -13.86
N ALA A 72 -9.78 -2.29 -14.46
CA ALA A 72 -9.64 -2.21 -15.91
C ALA A 72 -9.61 -3.60 -16.57
N LEU A 73 -8.84 -4.53 -15.99
CA LEU A 73 -8.78 -5.93 -16.42
C LEU A 73 -10.14 -6.64 -16.30
N ALA A 74 -10.79 -6.52 -15.13
CA ALA A 74 -12.08 -7.18 -14.88
C ALA A 74 -13.21 -6.67 -15.79
N ARG A 75 -13.11 -5.42 -16.23
CA ARG A 75 -14.08 -4.78 -17.15
C ARG A 75 -13.69 -4.91 -18.63
N GLY A 76 -12.58 -5.58 -18.95
CA GLY A 76 -12.08 -5.69 -20.32
C GLY A 76 -11.64 -4.37 -20.95
N GLN A 77 -11.20 -3.42 -20.13
CA GLN A 77 -10.68 -2.11 -20.53
C GLN A 77 -9.14 -2.11 -20.69
N ALA A 78 -8.49 -3.17 -20.22
CA ALA A 78 -7.06 -3.46 -20.39
C ALA A 78 -6.87 -4.94 -20.67
N GLU A 79 -5.80 -5.29 -21.38
CA GLU A 79 -5.38 -6.67 -21.62
C GLU A 79 -4.27 -7.07 -20.64
N ALA A 80 -4.06 -8.38 -20.46
CA ALA A 80 -3.04 -8.90 -19.55
C ALA A 80 -1.62 -8.40 -19.88
N GLY A 81 -1.32 -8.15 -21.15
CA GLY A 81 -0.02 -7.64 -21.59
C GLY A 81 0.21 -6.15 -21.32
N ASP A 82 -0.83 -5.41 -20.99
CA ASP A 82 -0.74 -3.98 -20.66
C ASP A 82 -0.28 -3.73 -19.22
N ILE A 83 -0.44 -4.75 -18.35
CA ILE A 83 -0.14 -4.65 -16.91
C ILE A 83 1.17 -5.38 -16.60
N PRO A 84 2.16 -4.70 -16.01
CA PRO A 84 3.46 -5.30 -15.71
C PRO A 84 3.43 -6.43 -14.70
N ASP A 85 2.45 -6.40 -13.76
CA ASP A 85 2.33 -7.41 -12.71
C ASP A 85 1.66 -8.69 -13.24
N PRO A 86 2.35 -9.85 -13.31
CA PRO A 86 1.84 -11.07 -13.90
C PRO A 86 0.68 -11.72 -13.11
N ILE A 87 0.53 -11.43 -11.81
CA ILE A 87 -0.58 -11.95 -11.00
C ILE A 87 -1.88 -11.15 -11.21
N ALA A 88 -1.79 -9.88 -11.62
CA ALA A 88 -2.94 -8.99 -11.71
C ALA A 88 -4.06 -9.53 -12.63
N PRO A 89 -3.79 -10.08 -13.83
CA PRO A 89 -4.83 -10.66 -14.67
C PRO A 89 -5.52 -11.87 -14.04
N TRP A 90 -4.81 -12.67 -13.26
CA TRP A 90 -5.42 -13.78 -12.52
C TRP A 90 -6.27 -13.25 -11.36
N ALA A 91 -5.72 -12.33 -10.54
CA ALA A 91 -6.43 -11.73 -9.42
C ALA A 91 -7.72 -11.03 -9.85
N ALA A 92 -7.70 -10.31 -10.97
CA ALA A 92 -8.89 -9.65 -11.53
C ALA A 92 -10.01 -10.64 -11.86
N ARG A 93 -9.68 -11.86 -12.34
CA ARG A 93 -10.68 -12.90 -12.63
C ARG A 93 -11.31 -13.53 -11.39
N GLN A 94 -10.68 -13.40 -10.23
CA GLN A 94 -11.23 -13.89 -8.96
C GLN A 94 -12.30 -12.95 -8.39
N LEU A 95 -12.29 -11.67 -8.80
CA LEU A 95 -13.17 -10.64 -8.24
C LEU A 95 -14.61 -10.79 -8.77
N GLY A 96 -15.56 -10.81 -7.85
CA GLY A 96 -16.99 -10.66 -8.19
C GLY A 96 -17.34 -9.21 -8.55
N PRO A 97 -18.52 -8.99 -9.21
CA PRO A 97 -18.96 -7.67 -9.63
C PRO A 97 -18.99 -6.64 -8.49
N ASP A 98 -19.40 -7.03 -7.30
CA ASP A 98 -19.49 -6.14 -6.14
C ASP A 98 -18.10 -5.66 -5.70
N HIS A 99 -17.07 -6.52 -5.73
CA HIS A 99 -15.68 -6.14 -5.45
C HIS A 99 -15.13 -5.18 -6.51
N VAL A 100 -15.37 -5.48 -7.79
CA VAL A 100 -14.95 -4.60 -8.90
C VAL A 100 -15.60 -3.22 -8.78
N ASP A 101 -16.90 -3.18 -8.48
CA ASP A 101 -17.63 -1.93 -8.31
C ASP A 101 -17.20 -1.16 -7.05
N TRP A 102 -16.79 -1.86 -5.99
CA TRP A 102 -16.20 -1.24 -4.80
C TRP A 102 -14.87 -0.59 -5.13
N LEU A 103 -13.91 -1.34 -5.70
CA LEU A 103 -12.60 -0.84 -6.10
C LEU A 103 -12.70 0.35 -7.07
N ALA A 104 -13.63 0.30 -8.02
CA ALA A 104 -13.86 1.37 -9.00
C ALA A 104 -14.28 2.71 -8.37
N ARG A 105 -14.83 2.70 -7.16
CA ARG A 105 -15.29 3.89 -6.45
C ARG A 105 -14.29 4.42 -5.42
N LEU A 106 -13.15 3.77 -5.27
CA LEU A 106 -12.14 4.21 -4.29
C LEU A 106 -11.66 5.63 -4.61
N PRO A 107 -11.64 6.51 -3.60
CA PRO A 107 -11.20 7.89 -3.76
C PRO A 107 -9.69 8.01 -3.93
N TYR A 108 -9.25 9.14 -4.52
CA TYR A 108 -7.84 9.49 -4.64
C TYR A 108 -7.62 10.99 -4.83
N PRO A 109 -6.72 11.63 -4.07
CA PRO A 109 -6.28 11.26 -2.72
C PRO A 109 -7.36 11.50 -1.65
N VAL A 110 -7.04 11.20 -0.37
CA VAL A 110 -7.94 11.45 0.77
C VAL A 110 -7.22 12.29 1.81
N THR A 111 -7.92 13.26 2.42
CA THR A 111 -7.40 14.05 3.53
C THR A 111 -8.22 13.80 4.78
N LEU A 112 -7.54 13.57 5.91
CA LEU A 112 -8.15 13.44 7.23
C LEU A 112 -7.51 14.43 8.21
N ALA A 113 -8.32 15.04 9.06
CA ALA A 113 -7.82 15.81 10.20
C ALA A 113 -7.41 14.84 11.33
N VAL A 114 -6.12 14.79 11.65
CA VAL A 114 -5.53 13.89 12.66
C VAL A 114 -4.96 14.70 13.82
N ASP A 115 -5.25 14.30 15.05
CA ASP A 115 -4.78 15.00 16.25
C ASP A 115 -3.26 15.07 16.31
N GLY A 116 -2.72 16.26 16.57
CA GLY A 116 -1.29 16.53 16.61
C GLY A 116 -0.63 16.71 15.23
N PHE A 117 -1.35 16.45 14.12
CA PHE A 117 -0.84 16.60 12.75
C PHE A 117 -1.59 17.66 11.93
N GLY A 118 -2.84 17.98 12.29
CA GLY A 118 -3.73 18.76 11.43
C GLY A 118 -4.22 17.93 10.23
N ASP A 119 -4.30 18.55 9.06
CA ASP A 119 -4.71 17.88 7.82
C ASP A 119 -3.59 17.00 7.28
N VAL A 120 -3.81 15.69 7.31
CA VAL A 120 -2.91 14.68 6.73
C VAL A 120 -3.48 14.21 5.41
N MET A 121 -2.69 14.29 4.36
CA MET A 121 -3.04 13.75 3.04
C MET A 121 -2.53 12.33 2.89
N PHE A 122 -3.42 11.43 2.47
CA PHE A 122 -3.13 10.04 2.15
C PHE A 122 -3.31 9.85 0.64
N CYS A 123 -2.27 9.35 -0.01
CA CYS A 123 -2.26 9.00 -1.43
C CYS A 123 -1.61 7.62 -1.59
N HIS A 124 -1.62 7.04 -2.80
CA HIS A 124 -0.87 5.81 -3.05
C HIS A 124 0.58 6.13 -3.40
N ALA A 125 0.83 6.79 -4.52
CA ALA A 125 2.18 7.16 -4.97
C ALA A 125 2.50 8.62 -4.64
N THR A 126 1.88 9.58 -5.34
CA THR A 126 2.01 11.02 -5.07
C THR A 126 0.64 11.66 -4.93
N PRO A 127 0.52 12.88 -4.38
CA PRO A 127 -0.79 13.53 -4.25
C PRO A 127 -1.59 13.70 -5.55
N ARG A 128 -0.93 13.67 -6.70
CA ARG A 128 -1.53 13.92 -8.01
C ARG A 128 -1.67 12.66 -8.89
N ASP A 129 -0.96 11.59 -8.57
CA ASP A 129 -0.87 10.42 -9.46
C ASP A 129 -0.62 9.13 -8.66
N ASP A 130 -1.29 8.03 -9.06
CA ASP A 130 -1.24 6.74 -8.34
C ASP A 130 -0.12 5.79 -8.82
N GLU A 131 0.71 6.21 -9.81
CA GLU A 131 1.85 5.42 -10.32
C GLU A 131 3.18 6.18 -10.28
N GLU A 132 3.14 7.48 -9.99
CA GLU A 132 4.32 8.32 -10.02
C GLU A 132 5.32 7.94 -8.93
N VAL A 133 6.57 7.69 -9.29
CA VAL A 133 7.57 7.22 -8.34
C VAL A 133 8.24 8.36 -7.60
N VAL A 134 8.28 8.23 -6.27
CA VAL A 134 9.16 8.95 -5.36
C VAL A 134 9.72 7.97 -4.33
N VAL A 135 11.00 8.10 -4.03
CA VAL A 135 11.73 7.25 -3.09
C VAL A 135 12.43 8.09 -2.03
N VAL A 136 12.97 7.45 -1.00
CA VAL A 136 13.58 8.15 0.15
C VAL A 136 14.68 9.13 -0.28
N ASP A 137 15.45 8.83 -1.31
CA ASP A 137 16.56 9.64 -1.83
C ASP A 137 16.20 10.48 -3.07
N SER A 138 14.92 10.51 -3.49
CA SER A 138 14.46 11.39 -4.57
C SER A 138 14.87 12.84 -4.30
N ARG A 139 15.32 13.54 -5.33
CA ARG A 139 15.83 14.91 -5.24
C ARG A 139 14.76 15.87 -4.72
N LEU A 140 15.20 16.95 -4.08
CA LEU A 140 14.27 17.97 -3.55
C LEU A 140 13.45 18.65 -4.64
N ASP A 141 14.02 18.87 -5.83
CA ASP A 141 13.30 19.42 -6.97
C ASP A 141 12.14 18.47 -7.41
N ARG A 142 12.37 17.16 -7.39
CA ARG A 142 11.30 16.18 -7.64
C ARG A 142 10.20 16.26 -6.58
N TRP A 143 10.58 16.37 -5.30
CA TRP A 143 9.62 16.56 -4.23
C TRP A 143 8.85 17.89 -4.37
N ALA A 144 9.52 18.99 -4.79
CA ALA A 144 8.82 20.25 -5.06
C ALA A 144 7.76 20.08 -6.16
N GLU A 145 8.09 19.34 -7.21
CA GLU A 145 7.20 19.07 -8.33
C GLU A 145 5.95 18.27 -7.90
N VAL A 146 6.13 17.14 -7.21
CA VAL A 146 5.02 16.25 -6.83
C VAL A 146 4.15 16.81 -5.71
N LEU A 147 4.70 17.71 -4.89
CA LEU A 147 3.98 18.40 -3.81
C LEU A 147 3.38 19.74 -4.26
N ALA A 148 3.57 20.13 -5.53
CA ALA A 148 3.05 21.38 -6.04
C ALA A 148 1.51 21.42 -5.96
N GLY A 149 0.98 22.59 -5.55
CA GLY A 149 -0.47 22.80 -5.44
C GLY A 149 -1.13 22.24 -4.20
N LEU A 150 -0.38 21.55 -3.32
CA LEU A 150 -0.93 21.16 -2.02
C LEU A 150 -1.23 22.39 -1.15
N PRO A 151 -2.33 22.39 -0.39
CA PRO A 151 -2.64 23.43 0.57
C PRO A 151 -1.48 23.63 1.58
N GLU A 152 -1.20 24.88 1.96
CA GLU A 152 -0.12 25.18 2.89
C GLU A 152 -0.28 24.50 4.25
N GLN A 153 -1.53 24.31 4.71
CA GLN A 153 -1.84 23.63 5.96
C GLN A 153 -1.61 22.12 5.94
N THR A 154 -1.47 21.50 4.75
CA THR A 154 -1.15 20.07 4.64
C THR A 154 0.34 19.85 4.89
N MET A 155 0.70 19.61 6.14
CA MET A 155 2.10 19.46 6.56
C MET A 155 2.58 18.02 6.56
N THR A 156 1.67 17.04 6.43
CA THR A 156 2.00 15.61 6.40
C THR A 156 1.36 14.95 5.20
N VAL A 157 2.17 14.20 4.43
CA VAL A 157 1.74 13.39 3.29
C VAL A 157 2.16 11.95 3.55
N VAL A 158 1.21 11.04 3.46
CA VAL A 158 1.43 9.59 3.61
C VAL A 158 1.20 8.93 2.26
N CYS A 159 2.19 8.21 1.79
CA CYS A 159 2.18 7.49 0.51
C CYS A 159 2.49 6.00 0.70
N GLY A 160 2.59 5.22 -0.39
CA GLY A 160 2.92 3.80 -0.47
C GLY A 160 3.72 3.50 -1.74
N HIS A 161 3.22 2.56 -2.56
CA HIS A 161 3.64 2.24 -3.94
C HIS A 161 5.05 1.64 -4.07
N THR A 162 6.05 2.18 -3.40
CA THR A 162 7.44 1.71 -3.53
C THR A 162 7.82 0.63 -2.52
N HIS A 163 6.90 0.25 -1.64
CA HIS A 163 7.02 -0.82 -0.63
C HIS A 163 8.17 -0.65 0.38
N MET A 164 8.86 0.48 0.35
CA MET A 164 10.01 0.77 1.21
C MET A 164 9.62 1.72 2.33
N PRO A 165 9.72 1.32 3.60
CA PRO A 165 9.34 2.18 4.72
C PRO A 165 10.35 3.31 4.90
N PHE A 166 9.87 4.57 4.91
CA PHE A 166 10.69 5.73 5.24
C PHE A 166 9.87 6.89 5.80
N THR A 167 10.56 7.78 6.49
CA THR A 167 10.08 9.14 6.77
C THR A 167 11.14 10.13 6.33
N ARG A 168 10.72 11.25 5.76
CA ARG A 168 11.64 12.35 5.42
C ARG A 168 10.96 13.71 5.48
N LEU A 169 11.76 14.76 5.63
CA LEU A 169 11.33 16.13 5.45
C LEU A 169 11.61 16.59 4.00
N ALA A 170 10.60 17.14 3.33
CA ALA A 170 10.73 17.73 2.01
C ALA A 170 9.89 19.01 1.94
N HIS A 171 10.55 20.15 1.67
CA HIS A 171 9.91 21.47 1.59
C HIS A 171 9.00 21.80 2.79
N GLY A 172 9.46 21.51 4.00
CA GLY A 172 8.74 21.75 5.25
C GLY A 172 7.66 20.71 5.58
N ARG A 173 7.36 19.78 4.67
CA ARG A 173 6.37 18.72 4.87
C ARG A 173 7.01 17.42 5.30
N GLN A 174 6.37 16.75 6.24
CA GLN A 174 6.72 15.38 6.63
C GLN A 174 6.12 14.40 5.61
N ILE A 175 6.98 13.61 4.98
CA ILE A 175 6.59 12.55 4.06
C ILE A 175 6.78 11.20 4.77
N VAL A 176 5.77 10.34 4.66
CA VAL A 176 5.74 9.02 5.29
C VAL A 176 5.38 7.98 4.24
N ASN A 177 6.21 6.96 4.10
CA ASN A 177 5.84 5.73 3.41
C ASN A 177 5.88 4.60 4.45
N PRO A 178 4.77 3.93 4.75
CA PRO A 178 4.74 2.88 5.78
C PRO A 178 5.46 1.59 5.35
N GLY A 179 5.86 1.48 4.09
CA GLY A 179 6.28 0.23 3.47
C GLY A 179 5.09 -0.61 3.03
N SER A 180 5.30 -1.90 2.80
CA SER A 180 4.28 -2.82 2.33
C SER A 180 3.89 -3.84 3.41
N VAL A 181 2.60 -4.14 3.51
CA VAL A 181 2.09 -5.24 4.34
C VAL A 181 2.37 -6.59 3.69
N GLY A 182 2.14 -6.72 2.37
CA GLY A 182 2.20 -8.00 1.66
C GLY A 182 3.49 -8.26 0.89
N MET A 183 4.13 -7.22 0.37
CA MET A 183 5.30 -7.34 -0.52
C MET A 183 6.47 -6.44 -0.09
N PRO A 184 7.01 -6.60 1.13
CA PRO A 184 8.08 -5.74 1.63
C PRO A 184 9.41 -6.00 0.93
N TYR A 185 10.23 -4.95 0.79
CA TYR A 185 11.62 -5.07 0.37
C TYR A 185 12.59 -5.02 1.56
N GLY A 186 13.74 -5.66 1.42
CA GLY A 186 14.88 -5.60 2.32
C GLY A 186 14.70 -6.33 3.65
N ARG A 187 13.49 -6.38 4.21
CA ARG A 187 13.24 -7.05 5.49
C ARG A 187 11.83 -7.64 5.54
N ALA A 188 11.76 -8.95 5.66
CA ALA A 188 10.50 -9.70 5.74
C ALA A 188 9.64 -9.32 6.96
N GLY A 189 8.33 -9.47 6.81
CA GLY A 189 7.29 -9.11 7.79
C GLY A 189 6.41 -7.96 7.28
N ALA A 190 5.25 -7.78 7.85
CA ALA A 190 4.27 -6.77 7.43
C ALA A 190 4.66 -5.38 7.96
N HIS A 191 4.98 -4.44 7.06
CA HIS A 191 5.33 -3.07 7.42
C HIS A 191 4.08 -2.18 7.41
N TRP A 192 3.98 -1.28 8.40
CA TRP A 192 2.89 -0.33 8.57
C TRP A 192 3.33 0.86 9.43
N ALA A 193 2.50 1.88 9.57
CA ALA A 193 2.80 3.04 10.41
C ALA A 193 1.63 3.36 11.33
N LEU A 194 1.92 3.94 12.51
CA LEU A 194 0.96 4.53 13.41
C LEU A 194 1.19 6.04 13.48
N LEU A 195 0.12 6.81 13.27
CA LEU A 195 0.07 8.25 13.52
C LEU A 195 -0.77 8.45 14.79
N ALA A 196 -0.14 8.93 15.85
CA ALA A 196 -0.80 9.21 17.14
C ALA A 196 0.02 10.23 17.93
N ASP A 197 -0.63 11.06 18.72
CA ASP A 197 0.02 12.03 19.62
C ASP A 197 1.04 12.95 18.91
N GLY A 198 0.80 13.30 17.65
CA GLY A 198 1.71 14.11 16.83
C GLY A 198 3.00 13.40 16.38
N ALA A 199 3.10 12.08 16.59
CA ALA A 199 4.26 11.28 16.23
C ALA A 199 3.93 10.20 15.20
N VAL A 200 4.84 9.98 14.24
CA VAL A 200 4.80 8.85 13.31
C VAL A 200 5.68 7.73 13.86
N THR A 201 5.10 6.57 14.10
CA THR A 201 5.83 5.37 14.51
C THR A 201 5.81 4.34 13.40
N MET A 202 6.98 4.08 12.79
CA MET A 202 7.15 3.01 11.81
C MET A 202 7.12 1.66 12.54
N ARG A 203 6.34 0.73 12.01
CA ARG A 203 6.09 -0.59 12.62
C ARG A 203 6.36 -1.70 11.63
N ARG A 204 6.70 -2.88 12.17
CA ARG A 204 6.81 -4.12 11.43
C ARG A 204 6.30 -5.27 12.30
N THR A 205 5.26 -5.93 11.85
CA THR A 205 4.70 -7.11 12.49
C THR A 205 5.34 -8.37 11.91
N GLY A 206 5.92 -9.20 12.79
CA GLY A 206 6.40 -10.52 12.40
C GLY A 206 5.26 -11.52 12.40
N TYR A 207 5.27 -12.45 11.45
CA TYR A 207 4.37 -13.60 11.40
C TYR A 207 5.12 -14.84 10.89
N ASP A 208 4.54 -16.02 11.04
CA ASP A 208 5.10 -17.26 10.52
C ASP A 208 4.98 -17.29 8.99
N ILE A 209 6.08 -16.97 8.31
CA ILE A 209 6.12 -16.86 6.84
C ILE A 209 5.93 -18.23 6.19
N GLU A 210 6.52 -19.29 6.73
CA GLU A 210 6.38 -20.64 6.18
C GLU A 210 4.93 -21.11 6.27
N ALA A 211 4.29 -20.89 7.42
CA ALA A 211 2.86 -21.20 7.58
C ALA A 211 2.00 -20.34 6.65
N ALA A 212 2.36 -19.08 6.43
CA ALA A 212 1.66 -18.18 5.50
C ALA A 212 1.78 -18.66 4.05
N CYS A 213 3.00 -19.03 3.61
CA CYS A 213 3.22 -19.59 2.27
C CYS A 213 2.38 -20.86 2.05
N ALA A 214 2.38 -21.77 3.05
CA ALA A 214 1.59 -23.00 2.98
C ALA A 214 0.07 -22.70 2.89
N ALA A 215 -0.44 -21.82 3.76
CA ALA A 215 -1.85 -21.45 3.78
C ALA A 215 -2.32 -20.76 2.49
N ILE A 216 -1.48 -19.90 1.91
CA ILE A 216 -1.78 -19.26 0.61
C ILE A 216 -1.76 -20.31 -0.49
N GLY A 217 -0.76 -21.22 -0.51
CA GLY A 217 -0.67 -22.29 -1.51
C GLY A 217 -1.85 -23.27 -1.48
N GLU A 218 -2.48 -23.47 -0.31
CA GLU A 218 -3.69 -24.29 -0.17
C GLU A 218 -4.98 -23.57 -0.63
N GLN A 219 -5.01 -22.24 -0.61
CA GLN A 219 -6.21 -21.42 -0.83
C GLN A 219 -6.23 -20.71 -2.19
N SER A 220 -5.09 -20.60 -2.85
CA SER A 220 -4.92 -19.90 -4.13
C SER A 220 -4.62 -20.90 -5.23
N ASP A 221 -5.34 -20.82 -6.34
CA ASP A 221 -5.07 -21.58 -7.56
C ASP A 221 -4.23 -20.79 -8.59
N TYR A 222 -3.56 -19.72 -8.14
CA TYR A 222 -2.60 -19.02 -8.99
C TYR A 222 -1.44 -19.96 -9.37
N PRO A 223 -1.16 -20.17 -10.66
CA PRO A 223 -0.20 -21.18 -11.09
C PRO A 223 1.19 -21.08 -10.46
N ASP A 224 1.68 -19.84 -10.29
CA ASP A 224 3.02 -19.56 -9.80
C ASP A 224 3.03 -19.15 -8.31
N VAL A 225 2.01 -19.55 -7.55
CA VAL A 225 1.80 -19.11 -6.16
C VAL A 225 2.98 -19.43 -5.24
N ALA A 226 3.63 -20.58 -5.43
CA ALA A 226 4.76 -20.99 -4.60
C ALA A 226 6.00 -20.09 -4.84
N GLU A 227 6.30 -19.76 -6.10
CA GLU A 227 7.39 -18.84 -6.45
C GLU A 227 7.08 -17.43 -5.99
N TRP A 228 5.85 -16.98 -6.20
CA TRP A 228 5.38 -15.66 -5.79
C TRP A 228 5.50 -15.47 -4.27
N THR A 229 5.01 -16.42 -3.48
CA THR A 229 5.05 -16.34 -2.01
C THR A 229 6.48 -16.45 -1.50
N ASP A 230 7.32 -17.33 -2.04
CA ASP A 230 8.73 -17.40 -1.67
C ASP A 230 9.45 -16.07 -1.93
N TYR A 231 9.21 -15.46 -3.09
CA TYR A 231 9.89 -14.21 -3.46
C TYR A 231 9.46 -13.03 -2.58
N PHE A 232 8.16 -12.82 -2.42
CA PHE A 232 7.66 -11.61 -1.76
C PHE A 232 7.58 -11.73 -0.24
N LEU A 233 7.09 -12.83 0.32
CA LEU A 233 6.94 -12.96 1.77
C LEU A 233 8.28 -13.07 2.49
N HIS A 234 9.27 -13.72 1.86
CA HIS A 234 10.65 -13.76 2.38
C HIS A 234 11.46 -12.49 2.06
N SER A 235 10.89 -11.52 1.34
CA SER A 235 11.59 -10.29 0.94
C SER A 235 12.93 -10.59 0.25
N ARG A 236 12.90 -11.44 -0.80
CA ARG A 236 14.10 -11.89 -1.52
C ARG A 236 14.83 -10.73 -2.19
N ALA A 237 14.13 -9.69 -2.65
CA ALA A 237 14.74 -8.47 -3.14
C ALA A 237 15.16 -7.57 -1.98
N SER A 238 16.38 -7.07 -2.03
CA SER A 238 16.88 -6.09 -1.06
C SER A 238 16.29 -4.70 -1.31
N ASP A 239 16.41 -3.82 -0.32
CA ASP A 239 16.11 -2.39 -0.47
C ASP A 239 17.00 -1.71 -1.54
N ALA A 240 18.25 -2.16 -1.70
CA ALA A 240 19.14 -1.68 -2.76
C ALA A 240 18.63 -2.09 -4.16
N ASP A 241 18.15 -3.34 -4.32
CA ASP A 241 17.54 -3.80 -5.58
C ASP A 241 16.28 -2.99 -5.88
N ALA A 242 15.43 -2.75 -4.88
CA ALA A 242 14.23 -1.94 -5.01
C ALA A 242 14.56 -0.49 -5.43
N LEU A 243 15.51 0.16 -4.76
CA LEU A 243 15.98 1.49 -5.14
C LEU A 243 16.52 1.50 -6.57
N GLY A 244 17.30 0.47 -6.96
CA GLY A 244 17.79 0.32 -8.33
C GLY A 244 16.69 0.25 -9.37
N ALA A 245 15.57 -0.40 -9.06
CA ALA A 245 14.42 -0.54 -9.94
C ALA A 245 13.55 0.74 -10.01
N PHE A 246 13.31 1.39 -8.87
CA PHE A 246 12.41 2.54 -8.79
C PHE A 246 13.10 3.87 -9.11
N ALA A 247 14.37 4.06 -8.74
CA ALA A 247 15.08 5.32 -8.89
C ALA A 247 15.10 5.88 -10.32
N PRO A 248 15.26 5.08 -11.39
CA PRO A 248 15.18 5.58 -12.76
C PRO A 248 13.81 6.18 -13.12
N ARG A 249 12.75 5.80 -12.40
CA ARG A 249 11.36 6.24 -12.63
C ARG A 249 11.00 7.50 -11.84
N ASP A 250 11.87 7.98 -10.93
CA ASP A 250 11.60 9.16 -10.10
C ASP A 250 11.96 10.49 -10.77
N GLY A 251 12.22 10.47 -12.09
CA GLY A 251 12.56 11.64 -12.88
C GLY A 251 14.02 12.09 -12.76
N ARG A 252 14.90 11.32 -12.08
CA ARG A 252 16.33 11.64 -12.06
C ARG A 252 16.96 11.35 -13.43
N VAL A 253 17.77 12.29 -13.91
CA VAL A 253 18.60 12.07 -15.11
C VAL A 253 19.79 11.21 -14.69
N THR A 254 19.91 10.03 -15.27
CA THR A 254 21.06 9.12 -15.10
C THR A 254 22.29 9.61 -15.87
#